data_c4d1bc9d59f454f18965942a360b19ea
#
_entry.id   c4d1bc9d59f454f18965942a360b19ea
#
_cell.length_a   1.000
_cell.length_b   1.000
_cell.length_c   1.000
_cell.angle_alpha   90.00
_cell.angle_beta   90.00
_cell.angle_gamma   90.00
#
_symmetry.space_group_name_H-M   'P 1'
#
loop_
_entity.id
_entity.type
_entity.pdbx_description
1 polymer ?
#
loop_
_entity_poly.entity_id
_entity_poly.type
_entity_poly.pdbx_seq_one_letter_code
_entity_poly.pdbx_strand_id
1 'polypeptide(L)'
;MLPSKSRSEGLSGLPRIWRGHGPLAWLLLPVGGLFFIVGALRRAAYRLGWLKAERLPMPVVVIGNLIAGGAGKTPLTLWLAQRLVAAGHHPGIVSRGYGRLDAVPAKVSAGDTAQEVGDEPLLLQRRSGCPVFVGADRAAAARALLAAHPECDLILCDDGLQHYRLQRDVEIAVVDRRGLMNGWPLPAGPLREPVRRLARVDALVLNGAVRPPVHGVPAFTMQIEGLCFERLGDPETTCTASDLKGRRLHAVAGIGEPQRFFDHLAQLGLQCENHAFPDHHRYVASDLNFVGDAILMTEKDAIKCAGLSALPIWVLPVDAVVEPDLARHVLNILDTLEKTADGLASA
;
A
#
# COMPACT_ATOMS: atom_id res chain seq x y z
N MET A 1 -24.24 11.24 -33.48
CA MET A 1 -22.98 10.92 -32.76
C MET A 1 -23.35 10.13 -31.52
N LEU A 2 -23.21 8.80 -31.55
CA LEU A 2 -23.52 7.92 -30.41
C LEU A 2 -22.32 7.92 -29.46
N PRO A 3 -22.52 8.01 -28.12
CA PRO A 3 -21.41 7.94 -27.18
C PRO A 3 -20.80 6.53 -27.16
N SER A 4 -19.49 6.48 -27.31
CA SER A 4 -18.71 5.25 -27.23
C SER A 4 -18.81 4.66 -25.82
N LYS A 5 -19.46 3.51 -25.66
CA LYS A 5 -19.43 2.73 -24.42
C LYS A 5 -18.00 2.25 -24.18
N SER A 6 -17.37 2.77 -23.12
CA SER A 6 -16.04 2.35 -22.70
C SER A 6 -16.04 0.88 -22.23
N ARG A 7 -15.09 0.12 -22.73
CA ARG A 7 -14.85 -1.31 -22.42
C ARG A 7 -14.34 -1.58 -20.99
N SER A 8 -14.55 -0.67 -20.02
CA SER A 8 -14.06 -0.80 -18.62
C SER A 8 -15.06 -1.47 -17.67
N GLU A 9 -16.22 -1.92 -18.13
CA GLU A 9 -17.28 -2.48 -17.27
C GLU A 9 -16.95 -3.83 -16.62
N GLY A 10 -15.94 -4.57 -17.09
CA GLY A 10 -15.65 -5.93 -16.60
C GLY A 10 -15.06 -6.01 -15.19
N LEU A 11 -14.29 -5.02 -14.74
CA LEU A 11 -13.59 -5.05 -13.45
C LEU A 11 -14.27 -4.20 -12.34
N SER A 12 -15.11 -3.25 -12.71
CA SER A 12 -15.83 -2.39 -11.77
C SER A 12 -16.90 -3.12 -10.93
N GLY A 13 -17.30 -4.31 -11.33
CA GLY A 13 -18.30 -5.12 -10.63
C GLY A 13 -17.78 -5.92 -9.42
N LEU A 14 -16.50 -6.28 -9.38
CA LEU A 14 -15.95 -7.14 -8.33
C LEU A 14 -16.07 -6.55 -6.90
N PRO A 15 -15.75 -5.29 -6.62
CA PRO A 15 -15.90 -4.72 -5.29
C PRO A 15 -17.35 -4.74 -4.76
N ARG A 16 -18.35 -4.65 -5.62
CA ARG A 16 -19.76 -4.76 -5.24
C ARG A 16 -20.13 -6.18 -4.85
N ILE A 17 -19.62 -7.18 -5.57
CA ILE A 17 -19.82 -8.61 -5.28
C ILE A 17 -19.29 -8.95 -3.88
N TRP A 18 -18.18 -8.34 -3.47
CA TRP A 18 -17.54 -8.62 -2.18
C TRP A 18 -18.26 -8.03 -0.96
N ARG A 19 -19.23 -7.14 -1.17
CA ARG A 19 -20.01 -6.53 -0.08
C ARG A 19 -21.08 -7.44 0.53
N GLY A 20 -21.40 -8.56 -0.14
CA GLY A 20 -22.43 -9.48 0.31
C GLY A 20 -22.29 -10.86 -0.30
N HIS A 21 -23.28 -11.72 0.00
CA HIS A 21 -23.34 -13.10 -0.45
C HIS A 21 -24.37 -13.28 -1.59
N GLY A 22 -24.32 -12.40 -2.59
CA GLY A 22 -25.23 -12.46 -3.73
C GLY A 22 -24.99 -13.68 -4.66
N PRO A 23 -25.91 -13.95 -5.63
CA PRO A 23 -25.82 -15.13 -6.49
C PRO A 23 -24.48 -15.26 -7.24
N LEU A 24 -23.93 -14.13 -7.71
CA LEU A 24 -22.65 -14.13 -8.43
C LEU A 24 -21.48 -14.49 -7.49
N ALA A 25 -21.50 -14.06 -6.24
CA ALA A 25 -20.50 -14.47 -5.26
C ALA A 25 -20.56 -15.97 -5.00
N TRP A 26 -21.77 -16.57 -4.90
CA TRP A 26 -21.96 -18.01 -4.79
C TRP A 26 -21.44 -18.76 -6.03
N LEU A 27 -21.73 -18.27 -7.23
CA LEU A 27 -21.23 -18.86 -8.47
C LEU A 27 -19.69 -18.89 -8.53
N LEU A 28 -19.03 -17.88 -7.98
CA LEU A 28 -17.56 -17.76 -7.94
C LEU A 28 -16.92 -18.54 -6.77
N LEU A 29 -17.70 -18.99 -5.80
CA LEU A 29 -17.19 -19.64 -4.58
C LEU A 29 -16.36 -20.91 -4.85
N PRO A 30 -16.71 -21.82 -5.80
CA PRO A 30 -15.87 -22.97 -6.12
C PRO A 30 -14.46 -22.56 -6.61
N VAL A 31 -14.37 -21.49 -7.44
CA VAL A 31 -13.10 -20.95 -7.91
C VAL A 31 -12.32 -20.35 -6.73
N GLY A 32 -13.01 -19.66 -5.84
CA GLY A 32 -12.41 -19.16 -4.59
C GLY A 32 -11.90 -20.27 -3.68
N GLY A 33 -12.64 -21.37 -3.56
CA GLY A 33 -12.19 -22.55 -2.84
C GLY A 33 -10.90 -23.14 -3.41
N LEU A 34 -10.83 -23.28 -4.74
CA LEU A 34 -9.61 -23.72 -5.43
C LEU A 34 -8.44 -22.76 -5.17
N PHE A 35 -8.66 -21.44 -5.25
CA PHE A 35 -7.65 -20.44 -4.91
C PHE A 35 -7.10 -20.62 -3.48
N PHE A 36 -7.96 -20.87 -2.50
CA PHE A 36 -7.53 -21.13 -1.13
C PHE A 36 -6.76 -22.44 -0.98
N ILE A 37 -7.18 -23.52 -1.69
CA ILE A 37 -6.46 -24.81 -1.69
C ILE A 37 -5.05 -24.63 -2.26
N VAL A 38 -4.91 -24.01 -3.43
CA VAL A 38 -3.61 -23.75 -4.05
C VAL A 38 -2.73 -22.89 -3.13
N GLY A 39 -3.31 -21.84 -2.53
CA GLY A 39 -2.62 -21.00 -1.54
C GLY A 39 -2.18 -21.78 -0.30
N ALA A 40 -3.02 -22.71 0.19
CA ALA A 40 -2.70 -23.57 1.33
C ALA A 40 -1.57 -24.55 1.01
N LEU A 41 -1.62 -25.20 -0.16
CA LEU A 41 -0.56 -26.09 -0.65
C LEU A 41 0.77 -25.36 -0.81
N ARG A 42 0.76 -24.17 -1.40
CA ARG A 42 1.96 -23.33 -1.52
C ARG A 42 2.54 -22.98 -0.14
N ARG A 43 1.73 -22.57 0.83
CA ARG A 43 2.18 -22.31 2.21
C ARG A 43 2.73 -23.55 2.89
N ALA A 44 2.08 -24.70 2.70
CA ALA A 44 2.57 -25.99 3.21
C ALA A 44 3.92 -26.35 2.61
N ALA A 45 4.11 -26.17 1.30
CA ALA A 45 5.38 -26.42 0.60
C ALA A 45 6.54 -25.58 1.16
N TYR A 46 6.30 -24.28 1.49
CA TYR A 46 7.31 -23.46 2.17
C TYR A 46 7.59 -23.95 3.59
N ARG A 47 6.56 -24.35 4.37
CA ARG A 47 6.74 -24.85 5.75
C ARG A 47 7.48 -26.18 5.80
N LEU A 48 7.22 -27.04 4.82
CA LEU A 48 7.89 -28.37 4.71
C LEU A 48 9.28 -28.28 4.04
N GLY A 49 9.72 -27.10 3.64
CA GLY A 49 11.00 -26.90 2.98
C GLY A 49 11.04 -27.34 1.51
N TRP A 50 9.92 -27.78 0.93
CA TRP A 50 9.85 -28.12 -0.51
C TRP A 50 10.07 -26.90 -1.40
N LEU A 51 9.60 -25.72 -0.96
CA LEU A 51 9.96 -24.45 -1.55
C LEU A 51 10.91 -23.72 -0.61
N LYS A 52 12.04 -23.28 -1.15
CA LYS A 52 13.08 -22.59 -0.37
C LYS A 52 12.63 -21.17 -0.03
N ALA A 53 12.48 -20.89 1.25
CA ALA A 53 12.41 -19.54 1.78
C ALA A 53 13.83 -19.04 2.04
N GLU A 54 14.06 -17.78 1.75
CA GLU A 54 15.36 -17.13 1.86
C GLU A 54 15.39 -16.26 3.11
N ARG A 55 16.39 -16.48 3.98
CA ARG A 55 16.67 -15.62 5.12
C ARG A 55 17.76 -14.64 4.72
N LEU A 56 17.52 -13.37 5.02
CA LEU A 56 18.51 -12.31 4.85
C LEU A 56 19.38 -12.20 6.11
N PRO A 57 20.58 -11.60 6.01
CA PRO A 57 21.43 -11.35 7.17
C PRO A 57 20.85 -10.28 8.12
N MET A 58 19.91 -9.45 7.64
CA MET A 58 19.26 -8.40 8.40
C MET A 58 17.81 -8.75 8.72
N PRO A 59 17.22 -8.23 9.81
CA PRO A 59 15.81 -8.39 10.13
C PRO A 59 14.90 -7.91 9.01
N VAL A 60 13.76 -8.57 8.83
CA VAL A 60 12.74 -8.24 7.82
C VAL A 60 11.41 -7.98 8.50
N VAL A 61 10.91 -6.76 8.36
CA VAL A 61 9.57 -6.34 8.78
C VAL A 61 8.66 -6.31 7.57
N VAL A 62 7.58 -7.10 7.59
CA VAL A 62 6.62 -7.18 6.49
C VAL A 62 5.34 -6.47 6.86
N ILE A 63 4.92 -5.52 6.03
CA ILE A 63 3.63 -4.84 6.12
C ILE A 63 2.74 -5.35 4.98
N GLY A 64 1.49 -5.68 5.29
CA GLY A 64 0.56 -6.13 4.26
C GLY A 64 -0.88 -6.18 4.74
N ASN A 65 -1.75 -6.75 3.93
CA ASN A 65 -3.16 -6.96 4.27
C ASN A 65 -3.70 -8.28 3.72
N LEU A 66 -4.84 -8.73 4.24
CA LEU A 66 -5.48 -9.98 3.81
C LEU A 66 -6.45 -9.79 2.65
N ILE A 67 -7.04 -8.61 2.49
CA ILE A 67 -8.02 -8.33 1.44
C ILE A 67 -7.35 -7.70 0.23
N ALA A 68 -7.92 -7.89 -0.95
CA ALA A 68 -7.47 -7.18 -2.15
C ALA A 68 -7.80 -5.68 -2.07
N GLY A 69 -6.93 -4.86 -2.65
CA GLY A 69 -7.06 -3.40 -2.71
C GLY A 69 -6.27 -2.64 -1.64
N GLY A 70 -6.28 -1.32 -1.73
CA GLY A 70 -5.56 -0.42 -0.85
C GLY A 70 -6.14 -0.40 0.56
N ALA A 71 -5.32 -0.69 1.57
CA ALA A 71 -5.69 -0.68 2.99
C ALA A 71 -4.96 0.41 3.80
N GLY A 72 -4.11 1.20 3.15
CA GLY A 72 -3.25 2.19 3.82
C GLY A 72 -1.87 1.63 4.20
N LYS A 73 -1.39 0.60 3.49
CA LYS A 73 -0.05 0.00 3.73
C LYS A 73 1.07 1.00 3.51
N THR A 74 1.08 1.67 2.36
CA THR A 74 2.14 2.61 1.98
C THR A 74 2.29 3.77 2.98
N PRO A 75 1.22 4.46 3.43
CA PRO A 75 1.32 5.42 4.52
C PRO A 75 1.88 4.83 5.82
N LEU A 76 1.48 3.59 6.18
CA LEU A 76 2.03 2.91 7.35
C LEU A 76 3.52 2.59 7.19
N THR A 77 3.93 2.15 5.99
CA THR A 77 5.34 1.86 5.69
C THR A 77 6.19 3.12 5.81
N LEU A 78 5.71 4.26 5.30
CA LEU A 78 6.36 5.57 5.44
C LEU A 78 6.48 5.97 6.91
N TRP A 79 5.40 5.90 7.66
CA TRP A 79 5.39 6.22 9.08
C TRP A 79 6.37 5.36 9.87
N LEU A 80 6.36 4.04 9.64
CA LEU A 80 7.26 3.12 10.35
C LEU A 80 8.72 3.37 9.96
N ALA A 81 9.02 3.60 8.69
CA ALA A 81 10.36 3.94 8.23
C ALA A 81 10.90 5.18 8.97
N GLN A 82 10.10 6.25 9.06
CA GLN A 82 10.47 7.47 9.78
C GLN A 82 10.72 7.21 11.27
N ARG A 83 9.90 6.36 11.92
CA ARG A 83 10.07 6.00 13.35
C ARG A 83 11.34 5.19 13.59
N LEU A 84 11.66 4.26 12.69
CA LEU A 84 12.87 3.46 12.77
C LEU A 84 14.12 4.33 12.53
N VAL A 85 14.09 5.23 11.56
CA VAL A 85 15.18 6.21 11.36
C VAL A 85 15.36 7.10 12.58
N ALA A 86 14.28 7.59 13.17
CA ALA A 86 14.34 8.39 14.40
C ALA A 86 14.88 7.60 15.62
N ALA A 87 14.77 6.27 15.60
CA ALA A 87 15.36 5.38 16.59
C ALA A 87 16.84 5.01 16.31
N GLY A 88 17.41 5.51 15.21
CA GLY A 88 18.82 5.29 14.83
C GLY A 88 19.07 4.14 13.86
N HIS A 89 18.00 3.49 13.34
CA HIS A 89 18.12 2.45 12.33
C HIS A 89 18.25 3.02 10.91
N HIS A 90 18.74 2.18 9.99
CA HIS A 90 18.92 2.48 8.57
C HIS A 90 18.06 1.54 7.72
N PRO A 91 16.73 1.73 7.66
CA PRO A 91 15.86 0.82 6.92
C PRO A 91 16.03 0.93 5.42
N GLY A 92 16.09 -0.22 4.74
CA GLY A 92 15.88 -0.33 3.30
C GLY A 92 14.44 -0.78 3.01
N ILE A 93 13.81 -0.24 1.97
CA ILE A 93 12.43 -0.56 1.62
C ILE A 93 12.38 -1.42 0.36
N VAL A 94 11.64 -2.53 0.39
CA VAL A 94 11.37 -3.34 -0.80
C VAL A 94 9.88 -3.41 -1.09
N SER A 95 9.53 -3.23 -2.37
CA SER A 95 8.14 -3.28 -2.83
C SER A 95 8.03 -4.10 -4.14
N ARG A 96 6.81 -4.34 -4.58
CA ARG A 96 6.54 -5.16 -5.78
C ARG A 96 6.88 -4.44 -7.08
N GLY A 97 6.60 -3.16 -7.14
CA GLY A 97 6.55 -2.45 -8.40
C GLY A 97 5.39 -2.94 -9.26
N TYR A 98 4.17 -2.86 -8.74
CA TYR A 98 2.98 -3.27 -9.49
C TYR A 98 2.86 -2.48 -10.80
N GLY A 99 2.55 -3.15 -11.90
CA GLY A 99 2.40 -2.53 -13.23
C GLY A 99 3.70 -2.34 -14.02
N ARG A 100 4.87 -2.69 -13.47
CA ARG A 100 6.15 -2.70 -14.21
C ARG A 100 6.15 -3.74 -15.34
N LEU A 101 6.85 -3.41 -16.40
CA LEU A 101 7.10 -4.33 -17.52
C LEU A 101 8.23 -5.31 -17.21
N ASP A 102 9.21 -4.89 -16.41
CA ASP A 102 10.40 -5.68 -16.06
C ASP A 102 10.25 -6.34 -14.68
N ALA A 103 10.64 -7.63 -14.60
CA ALA A 103 10.64 -8.41 -13.36
C ALA A 103 11.97 -8.35 -12.60
N VAL A 104 13.04 -7.83 -13.21
CA VAL A 104 14.37 -7.74 -12.62
C VAL A 104 14.35 -6.75 -11.45
N PRO A 105 15.00 -7.08 -10.31
CA PRO A 105 15.17 -6.14 -9.22
C PRO A 105 15.81 -4.83 -9.68
N ALA A 106 15.23 -3.70 -9.29
CA ALA A 106 15.77 -2.39 -9.66
C ALA A 106 15.70 -1.42 -8.46
N LYS A 107 16.71 -0.55 -8.36
CA LYS A 107 16.68 0.62 -7.48
C LYS A 107 15.62 1.60 -7.97
N VAL A 108 14.93 2.23 -7.05
CA VAL A 108 14.01 3.34 -7.35
C VAL A 108 14.74 4.65 -7.11
N SER A 109 14.75 5.50 -8.13
CA SER A 109 15.41 6.81 -8.12
C SER A 109 14.38 7.94 -8.26
N ALA A 110 14.71 9.13 -7.80
CA ALA A 110 13.80 10.29 -7.86
C ALA A 110 13.37 10.67 -9.29
N GLY A 111 14.23 10.39 -10.29
CA GLY A 111 13.98 10.66 -11.70
C GLY A 111 13.18 9.59 -12.43
N ASP A 112 12.92 8.44 -11.79
CA ASP A 112 12.16 7.37 -12.42
C ASP A 112 10.69 7.75 -12.59
N THR A 113 10.05 7.11 -13.55
CA THR A 113 8.62 7.26 -13.79
C THR A 113 7.82 6.14 -13.09
N ALA A 114 6.54 6.41 -12.81
CA ALA A 114 5.65 5.41 -12.27
C ALA A 114 5.45 4.18 -13.20
N GLN A 115 5.74 4.32 -14.50
CA GLN A 115 5.70 3.22 -15.47
C GLN A 115 6.90 2.27 -15.34
N GLU A 116 8.07 2.80 -14.96
CA GLU A 116 9.32 2.03 -14.81
C GLU A 116 9.37 1.29 -13.48
N VAL A 117 8.97 1.95 -12.39
CA VAL A 117 9.14 1.41 -11.03
C VAL A 117 7.84 1.13 -10.28
N GLY A 118 6.71 1.62 -10.77
CA GLY A 118 5.41 1.60 -10.09
C GLY A 118 5.15 2.89 -9.29
N ASP A 119 3.88 3.25 -9.16
CA ASP A 119 3.47 4.47 -8.45
C ASP A 119 3.74 4.42 -6.93
N GLU A 120 3.44 3.30 -6.25
CA GLU A 120 3.68 3.15 -4.80
C GLU A 120 5.18 3.18 -4.44
N PRO A 121 6.09 2.44 -5.13
CA PRO A 121 7.52 2.54 -4.84
C PRO A 121 8.12 3.92 -5.09
N LEU A 122 7.65 4.62 -6.13
CA LEU A 122 8.11 5.97 -6.41
C LEU A 122 7.69 6.94 -5.29
N LEU A 123 6.48 6.78 -4.76
CA LEU A 123 6.00 7.53 -3.60
C LEU A 123 6.85 7.22 -2.35
N LEU A 124 7.11 5.93 -2.09
CA LEU A 124 7.97 5.51 -0.97
C LEU A 124 9.36 6.15 -1.07
N GLN A 125 9.99 6.15 -2.25
CA GLN A 125 11.30 6.74 -2.47
C GLN A 125 11.29 8.25 -2.19
N ARG A 126 10.29 8.99 -2.71
CA ARG A 126 10.20 10.45 -2.54
C ARG A 126 9.96 10.89 -1.11
N ARG A 127 9.21 10.09 -0.33
CA ARG A 127 8.72 10.46 1.01
C ARG A 127 9.54 9.88 2.16
N SER A 128 10.20 8.72 1.99
CA SER A 128 10.87 8.04 3.11
C SER A 128 12.28 8.51 3.38
N GLY A 129 12.99 9.01 2.35
CA GLY A 129 14.43 9.25 2.42
C GLY A 129 15.28 7.97 2.51
N CYS A 130 14.66 6.79 2.48
CA CYS A 130 15.33 5.48 2.54
C CYS A 130 15.65 4.95 1.14
N PRO A 131 16.64 4.06 1.00
CA PRO A 131 16.82 3.28 -0.22
C PRO A 131 15.57 2.43 -0.53
N VAL A 132 15.05 2.52 -1.75
CA VAL A 132 13.88 1.75 -2.19
C VAL A 132 14.27 0.89 -3.40
N PHE A 133 13.94 -0.40 -3.33
CA PHE A 133 14.11 -1.35 -4.42
C PHE A 133 12.80 -2.05 -4.75
N VAL A 134 12.63 -2.37 -6.02
CA VAL A 134 11.44 -3.08 -6.52
C VAL A 134 11.81 -4.38 -7.19
N GLY A 135 10.93 -5.37 -7.05
CA GLY A 135 11.08 -6.65 -7.74
C GLY A 135 9.90 -7.58 -7.46
N ALA A 136 9.50 -8.39 -8.45
CA ALA A 136 8.51 -9.44 -8.26
C ALA A 136 8.98 -10.46 -7.21
N ASP A 137 10.27 -10.77 -7.20
CA ASP A 137 10.97 -11.51 -6.16
C ASP A 137 11.55 -10.54 -5.13
N ARG A 138 10.87 -10.38 -3.97
CA ARG A 138 11.29 -9.48 -2.88
C ARG A 138 12.62 -9.90 -2.27
N ALA A 139 12.92 -11.20 -2.22
CA ALA A 139 14.19 -11.67 -1.69
C ALA A 139 15.35 -11.21 -2.60
N ALA A 140 15.19 -11.33 -3.92
CA ALA A 140 16.16 -10.81 -4.87
C ALA A 140 16.29 -9.28 -4.80
N ALA A 141 15.18 -8.55 -4.67
CA ALA A 141 15.19 -7.10 -4.51
C ALA A 141 15.91 -6.67 -3.23
N ALA A 142 15.68 -7.38 -2.11
CA ALA A 142 16.33 -7.10 -0.84
C ALA A 142 17.83 -7.38 -0.89
N ARG A 143 18.27 -8.47 -1.55
CA ARG A 143 19.71 -8.71 -1.77
C ARG A 143 20.37 -7.61 -2.60
N ALA A 144 19.70 -7.18 -3.67
CA ALA A 144 20.21 -6.09 -4.50
C ALA A 144 20.29 -4.77 -3.72
N LEU A 145 19.31 -4.51 -2.84
CA LEU A 145 19.32 -3.37 -1.95
C LEU A 145 20.52 -3.43 -0.99
N LEU A 146 20.69 -4.53 -0.26
CA LEU A 146 21.78 -4.69 0.71
C LEU A 146 23.16 -4.66 0.05
N ALA A 147 23.29 -5.16 -1.18
CA ALA A 147 24.53 -5.07 -1.94
C ALA A 147 24.88 -3.63 -2.34
N ALA A 148 23.85 -2.80 -2.65
CA ALA A 148 24.05 -1.41 -3.02
C ALA A 148 24.11 -0.45 -1.81
N HIS A 149 23.51 -0.85 -0.68
CA HIS A 149 23.36 -0.08 0.55
C HIS A 149 23.69 -0.94 1.76
N PRO A 150 25.01 -1.25 1.99
CA PRO A 150 25.45 -2.10 3.10
C PRO A 150 25.24 -1.47 4.48
N GLU A 151 24.95 -0.16 4.54
CA GLU A 151 24.58 0.57 5.74
C GLU A 151 23.19 0.21 6.27
N CYS A 152 22.32 -0.42 5.44
CA CYS A 152 20.99 -0.82 5.88
C CYS A 152 21.07 -1.98 6.87
N ASP A 153 20.47 -1.78 8.05
CA ASP A 153 20.43 -2.72 9.16
C ASP A 153 19.13 -3.51 9.27
N LEU A 154 18.09 -3.12 8.51
CA LEU A 154 16.81 -3.83 8.41
C LEU A 154 16.10 -3.58 7.07
N ILE A 155 15.16 -4.47 6.73
CA ILE A 155 14.35 -4.37 5.52
C ILE A 155 12.87 -4.20 5.89
N LEU A 156 12.24 -3.14 5.35
CA LEU A 156 10.79 -2.99 5.34
C LEU A 156 10.23 -3.53 4.01
N CYS A 157 9.32 -4.49 4.07
CA CYS A 157 8.69 -5.05 2.87
C CYS A 157 7.23 -4.58 2.76
N ASP A 158 6.96 -3.66 1.82
CA ASP A 158 5.62 -3.17 1.53
C ASP A 158 4.84 -4.19 0.68
N ASP A 159 3.59 -4.48 1.08
CA ASP A 159 2.68 -5.51 0.53
C ASP A 159 3.34 -6.91 0.42
N GLY A 160 4.01 -7.34 1.50
CA GLY A 160 4.82 -8.55 1.53
C GLY A 160 4.17 -9.78 2.17
N LEU A 161 2.99 -9.70 2.82
CA LEU A 161 2.43 -10.81 3.62
C LEU A 161 2.30 -12.13 2.85
N GLN A 162 1.96 -12.12 1.56
CA GLN A 162 1.83 -13.30 0.71
C GLN A 162 3.14 -13.76 0.07
N HIS A 163 4.26 -13.06 0.31
CA HIS A 163 5.55 -13.38 -0.32
C HIS A 163 6.40 -14.31 0.57
N TYR A 164 5.99 -15.57 0.71
CA TYR A 164 6.61 -16.57 1.60
C TYR A 164 8.05 -16.97 1.26
N ARG A 165 8.56 -16.61 0.08
CA ARG A 165 9.95 -16.82 -0.28
C ARG A 165 10.91 -15.98 0.55
N LEU A 166 10.51 -14.78 0.97
CA LEU A 166 11.26 -13.95 1.90
C LEU A 166 10.90 -14.32 3.33
N GLN A 167 11.84 -14.83 4.11
CA GLN A 167 11.66 -15.01 5.55
C GLN A 167 11.51 -13.65 6.20
N ARG A 168 10.73 -13.60 7.26
CA ARG A 168 10.37 -12.37 7.97
C ARG A 168 10.48 -12.60 9.45
N ASP A 169 10.81 -11.54 10.15
CA ASP A 169 10.99 -11.53 11.60
C ASP A 169 9.81 -10.81 12.28
N VAL A 170 9.21 -9.82 11.61
CA VAL A 170 8.00 -9.11 12.08
C VAL A 170 6.96 -9.05 10.97
N GLU A 171 5.71 -9.35 11.30
CA GLU A 171 4.58 -9.25 10.38
C GLU A 171 3.51 -8.30 10.92
N ILE A 172 3.18 -7.27 10.16
CA ILE A 172 2.14 -6.29 10.47
C ILE A 172 1.02 -6.41 9.46
N ALA A 173 -0.20 -6.68 9.92
CA ALA A 173 -1.37 -6.75 9.06
C ALA A 173 -2.26 -5.52 9.22
N VAL A 174 -2.50 -4.81 8.12
CA VAL A 174 -3.42 -3.66 8.09
C VAL A 174 -4.83 -4.14 7.79
N VAL A 175 -5.78 -3.70 8.60
CA VAL A 175 -7.22 -3.90 8.39
C VAL A 175 -7.86 -2.52 8.29
N ASP A 176 -8.52 -2.24 7.17
CA ASP A 176 -9.18 -0.97 6.96
C ASP A 176 -10.70 -1.04 7.28
N ARG A 177 -11.39 0.10 7.15
CA ARG A 177 -12.83 0.23 7.44
C ARG A 177 -13.73 -0.78 6.71
N ARG A 178 -13.27 -1.39 5.59
CA ARG A 178 -14.00 -2.44 4.89
C ARG A 178 -14.03 -3.76 5.67
N GLY A 179 -13.16 -3.91 6.68
CA GLY A 179 -13.02 -5.11 7.47
C GLY A 179 -12.63 -6.29 6.59
N LEU A 180 -13.36 -7.39 6.73
CA LEU A 180 -13.18 -8.60 5.92
C LEU A 180 -14.20 -8.70 4.79
N MET A 181 -15.10 -7.71 4.65
CA MET A 181 -16.23 -7.70 3.72
C MET A 181 -17.08 -8.98 3.85
N ASN A 182 -17.36 -9.73 2.76
CA ASN A 182 -18.10 -10.99 2.85
C ASN A 182 -17.27 -12.16 3.40
N GLY A 183 -15.98 -11.98 3.68
CA GLY A 183 -15.11 -12.99 4.28
C GLY A 183 -14.77 -14.18 3.38
N TRP A 184 -15.07 -14.10 2.07
CA TRP A 184 -14.83 -15.17 1.11
C TRP A 184 -13.53 -14.99 0.33
N PRO A 185 -12.97 -16.11 -0.22
CA PRO A 185 -11.74 -16.06 -1.00
C PRO A 185 -11.94 -15.37 -2.35
N LEU A 186 -10.85 -14.83 -2.91
CA LEU A 186 -10.82 -14.38 -4.29
C LEU A 186 -11.19 -15.52 -5.25
N PRO A 187 -12.01 -15.30 -6.30
CA PRO A 187 -12.66 -14.04 -6.67
C PRO A 187 -14.06 -13.84 -6.06
N ALA A 188 -14.60 -14.80 -5.31
CA ALA A 188 -15.94 -14.75 -4.68
C ALA A 188 -16.02 -13.68 -3.57
N GLY A 189 -14.92 -13.33 -2.97
CA GLY A 189 -14.74 -12.30 -1.96
C GLY A 189 -13.33 -11.69 -2.04
N PRO A 190 -12.96 -10.82 -1.09
CA PRO A 190 -11.72 -10.07 -1.17
C PRO A 190 -10.51 -10.82 -0.62
N LEU A 191 -10.69 -11.95 0.09
CA LEU A 191 -9.61 -12.56 0.85
C LEU A 191 -8.54 -13.21 -0.03
N ARG A 192 -7.30 -12.76 0.15
CA ARG A 192 -6.09 -13.39 -0.41
C ARG A 192 -5.68 -14.62 0.40
N GLU A 193 -5.97 -14.61 1.71
CA GLU A 193 -5.69 -15.68 2.67
C GLU A 193 -6.80 -15.81 3.70
N PRO A 194 -6.91 -16.98 4.38
CA PRO A 194 -7.94 -17.19 5.40
C PRO A 194 -7.76 -16.24 6.59
N VAL A 195 -8.87 -15.81 7.19
CA VAL A 195 -8.89 -14.88 8.35
C VAL A 195 -8.00 -15.35 9.51
N ARG A 196 -7.93 -16.69 9.75
CA ARG A 196 -7.04 -17.29 10.76
C ARG A 196 -5.55 -16.90 10.60
N ARG A 197 -5.15 -16.39 9.43
CA ARG A 197 -3.80 -15.88 9.19
C ARG A 197 -3.47 -14.69 10.08
N LEU A 198 -4.47 -13.87 10.41
CA LEU A 198 -4.32 -12.72 11.31
C LEU A 198 -3.91 -13.11 12.74
N ALA A 199 -4.21 -14.34 13.17
CA ALA A 199 -3.79 -14.83 14.50
C ALA A 199 -2.30 -15.20 14.57
N ARG A 200 -1.55 -14.99 13.49
CA ARG A 200 -0.11 -15.35 13.39
C ARG A 200 0.78 -14.18 13.03
N VAL A 201 0.21 -12.98 12.93
CA VAL A 201 0.98 -11.76 12.75
C VAL A 201 1.38 -11.20 14.11
N ASP A 202 2.43 -10.39 14.14
CA ASP A 202 2.94 -9.80 15.37
C ASP A 202 2.15 -8.56 15.79
N ALA A 203 1.52 -7.88 14.81
CA ALA A 203 0.65 -6.73 15.09
C ALA A 203 -0.48 -6.60 14.06
N LEU A 204 -1.63 -6.10 14.53
CA LEU A 204 -2.72 -5.60 13.70
C LEU A 204 -2.70 -4.06 13.72
N VAL A 205 -2.88 -3.44 12.55
CA VAL A 205 -3.09 -2.00 12.44
C VAL A 205 -4.48 -1.74 11.89
N LEU A 206 -5.31 -1.05 12.67
CA LEU A 206 -6.71 -0.79 12.38
C LEU A 206 -6.88 0.61 11.79
N ASN A 207 -6.96 0.69 10.46
CA ASN A 207 -7.16 1.94 9.72
C ASN A 207 -8.67 2.28 9.64
N GLY A 208 -9.20 2.89 10.70
CA GLY A 208 -10.63 3.17 10.84
C GLY A 208 -11.50 1.93 10.89
N ALA A 209 -10.93 0.77 11.23
CA ALA A 209 -11.61 -0.52 11.24
C ALA A 209 -12.02 -0.96 12.65
N VAL A 210 -13.06 -1.79 12.70
CA VAL A 210 -13.35 -2.61 13.88
C VAL A 210 -12.38 -3.79 13.90
N ARG A 211 -11.87 -4.12 15.08
CA ARG A 211 -10.97 -5.28 15.28
C ARG A 211 -11.61 -6.56 14.75
N PRO A 212 -10.91 -7.30 13.87
CA PRO A 212 -11.38 -8.61 13.42
C PRO A 212 -11.43 -9.61 14.58
N PRO A 213 -12.22 -10.70 14.46
CA PRO A 213 -12.39 -11.69 15.52
C PRO A 213 -11.16 -12.60 15.66
N VAL A 214 -10.04 -12.01 16.06
CA VAL A 214 -8.79 -12.71 16.38
C VAL A 214 -8.31 -12.27 17.76
N HIS A 215 -7.80 -13.24 18.54
CA HIS A 215 -7.35 -13.03 19.91
C HIS A 215 -5.83 -13.20 20.01
N GLY A 216 -5.24 -12.60 21.04
CA GLY A 216 -3.82 -12.77 21.36
C GLY A 216 -2.85 -11.95 20.50
N VAL A 217 -3.31 -11.19 19.50
CA VAL A 217 -2.46 -10.30 18.68
C VAL A 217 -2.66 -8.87 19.13
N PRO A 218 -1.59 -8.11 19.41
CA PRO A 218 -1.68 -6.68 19.70
C PRO A 218 -2.34 -5.93 18.53
N ALA A 219 -3.18 -4.94 18.84
CA ALA A 219 -3.85 -4.14 17.82
C ALA A 219 -3.68 -2.67 18.12
N PHE A 220 -3.30 -1.90 17.11
CA PHE A 220 -2.99 -0.47 17.17
C PHE A 220 -3.89 0.29 16.20
N THR A 221 -4.30 1.48 16.59
CA THR A 221 -5.13 2.33 15.74
C THR A 221 -4.28 3.14 14.76
N MET A 222 -4.85 3.37 13.58
CA MET A 222 -4.28 4.24 12.55
C MET A 222 -5.40 5.06 11.91
N GLN A 223 -5.09 6.30 11.60
CA GLN A 223 -5.90 7.18 10.76
C GLN A 223 -5.03 7.74 9.64
N ILE A 224 -5.62 8.04 8.50
CA ILE A 224 -4.93 8.69 7.39
C ILE A 224 -5.46 10.12 7.32
N GLU A 225 -4.56 11.08 7.49
CA GLU A 225 -4.87 12.50 7.53
C GLU A 225 -4.14 13.24 6.42
N GLY A 226 -4.80 14.26 5.87
CA GLY A 226 -4.22 15.18 4.89
C GLY A 226 -4.99 16.49 5.00
N LEU A 227 -4.30 17.59 5.31
CA LEU A 227 -4.91 18.89 5.57
C LEU A 227 -4.38 19.99 4.67
N CYS A 228 -3.16 19.86 4.18
CA CYS A 228 -2.46 20.85 3.38
C CYS A 228 -2.27 20.33 1.96
N PHE A 229 -2.51 21.17 0.98
CA PHE A 229 -2.31 20.84 -0.42
C PHE A 229 -0.97 21.41 -0.89
N GLU A 230 -0.24 20.64 -1.69
CA GLU A 230 1.02 21.01 -2.33
C GLU A 230 0.78 21.17 -3.84
N ARG A 231 1.44 22.15 -4.46
CA ARG A 231 1.34 22.34 -5.90
C ARG A 231 2.20 21.30 -6.62
N LEU A 232 1.61 20.58 -7.57
CA LEU A 232 2.39 19.66 -8.40
C LEU A 232 3.48 20.39 -9.18
N GLY A 233 4.74 19.95 -9.01
CA GLY A 233 5.92 20.57 -9.62
C GLY A 233 6.57 21.69 -8.79
N ASP A 234 5.89 22.13 -7.71
CA ASP A 234 6.40 23.14 -6.77
C ASP A 234 5.86 22.86 -5.35
N PRO A 235 6.40 21.84 -4.64
CA PRO A 235 5.88 21.44 -3.32
C PRO A 235 6.00 22.49 -2.23
N GLU A 236 6.89 23.49 -2.40
CA GLU A 236 7.03 24.62 -1.47
C GLU A 236 5.81 25.54 -1.51
N THR A 237 5.11 25.58 -2.65
CA THR A 237 3.84 26.30 -2.78
C THR A 237 2.72 25.44 -2.23
N THR A 238 2.22 25.83 -1.05
CA THR A 238 1.15 25.12 -0.35
C THR A 238 -0.10 25.96 -0.21
N CYS A 239 -1.24 25.30 -0.03
CA CYS A 239 -2.50 25.96 0.33
C CYS A 239 -3.36 25.08 1.23
N THR A 240 -4.31 25.72 1.91
CA THR A 240 -5.31 25.04 2.73
C THR A 240 -6.63 24.88 1.99
N ALA A 241 -7.54 24.06 2.53
CA ALA A 241 -8.89 23.98 1.99
C ALA A 241 -9.59 25.35 1.96
N SER A 242 -9.28 26.24 2.92
CA SER A 242 -9.88 27.58 2.96
C SER A 242 -9.49 28.43 1.75
N ASP A 243 -8.29 28.28 1.22
CA ASP A 243 -7.79 29.02 0.06
C ASP A 243 -8.41 28.55 -1.26
N LEU A 244 -8.99 27.35 -1.24
CA LEU A 244 -9.64 26.71 -2.38
C LEU A 244 -11.16 26.87 -2.38
N LYS A 245 -11.77 27.32 -1.27
CA LYS A 245 -13.22 27.52 -1.19
C LYS A 245 -13.73 28.53 -2.21
N GLY A 246 -14.89 28.23 -2.79
CA GLY A 246 -15.54 29.09 -3.79
C GLY A 246 -14.94 29.03 -5.19
N ARG A 247 -13.85 28.26 -5.39
CA ARG A 247 -13.26 27.98 -6.70
C ARG A 247 -14.00 26.84 -7.39
N ARG A 248 -13.95 26.80 -8.71
CA ARG A 248 -14.43 25.68 -9.51
C ARG A 248 -13.38 24.58 -9.55
N LEU A 249 -13.58 23.56 -8.72
CA LEU A 249 -12.60 22.49 -8.45
C LEU A 249 -13.01 21.17 -9.09
N HIS A 250 -12.02 20.45 -9.63
CA HIS A 250 -12.15 19.08 -10.12
C HIS A 250 -11.34 18.15 -9.21
N ALA A 251 -12.00 17.15 -8.60
CA ALA A 251 -11.34 16.13 -7.80
C ALA A 251 -11.11 14.90 -8.66
N VAL A 252 -9.84 14.48 -8.83
CA VAL A 252 -9.44 13.35 -9.67
C VAL A 252 -8.78 12.29 -8.82
N ALA A 253 -9.26 11.04 -8.90
CA ALA A 253 -8.68 9.92 -8.17
C ALA A 253 -8.78 8.60 -8.95
N GLY A 254 -7.61 7.94 -9.15
CA GLY A 254 -7.44 6.61 -9.74
C GLY A 254 -6.80 5.66 -8.72
N ILE A 255 -7.41 5.56 -7.55
CA ILE A 255 -7.02 4.67 -6.45
C ILE A 255 -8.09 3.59 -6.22
N GLY A 256 -7.79 2.55 -5.45
CA GLY A 256 -8.70 1.44 -5.20
C GLY A 256 -10.06 1.80 -4.60
N GLU A 257 -10.20 2.96 -3.94
CA GLU A 257 -11.45 3.49 -3.38
C GLU A 257 -11.50 5.02 -3.57
N PRO A 258 -11.81 5.53 -4.78
CA PRO A 258 -11.81 6.96 -5.08
C PRO A 258 -12.78 7.76 -4.21
N GLN A 259 -13.91 7.17 -3.85
CA GLN A 259 -14.94 7.81 -3.03
C GLN A 259 -14.38 8.29 -1.68
N ARG A 260 -13.39 7.57 -1.12
CA ARG A 260 -12.74 7.96 0.13
C ARG A 260 -12.04 9.32 0.01
N PHE A 261 -11.39 9.58 -1.11
CA PHE A 261 -10.74 10.86 -1.38
C PHE A 261 -11.78 11.97 -1.54
N PHE A 262 -12.86 11.72 -2.28
CA PHE A 262 -13.94 12.69 -2.48
C PHE A 262 -14.67 13.03 -1.18
N ASP A 263 -14.96 12.02 -0.36
CA ASP A 263 -15.57 12.21 0.96
C ASP A 263 -14.65 13.05 1.88
N HIS A 264 -13.35 12.83 1.83
CA HIS A 264 -12.39 13.61 2.61
C HIS A 264 -12.36 15.08 2.17
N LEU A 265 -12.34 15.37 0.87
CA LEU A 265 -12.42 16.74 0.36
C LEU A 265 -13.75 17.43 0.79
N ALA A 266 -14.86 16.70 0.76
CA ALA A 266 -16.14 17.21 1.25
C ALA A 266 -16.12 17.51 2.75
N GLN A 267 -15.46 16.68 3.58
CA GLN A 267 -15.26 16.93 5.01
C GLN A 267 -14.39 18.17 5.27
N LEU A 268 -13.43 18.48 4.38
CA LEU A 268 -12.68 19.73 4.41
C LEU A 268 -13.49 20.95 3.97
N GLY A 269 -14.76 20.74 3.57
CA GLY A 269 -15.69 21.79 3.14
C GLY A 269 -15.48 22.25 1.70
N LEU A 270 -14.84 21.44 0.86
CA LEU A 270 -14.64 21.70 -0.57
C LEU A 270 -15.78 21.10 -1.39
N GLN A 271 -16.24 21.85 -2.39
CA GLN A 271 -17.20 21.39 -3.39
C GLN A 271 -16.44 21.14 -4.69
N CYS A 272 -16.42 19.89 -5.14
CA CYS A 272 -15.66 19.48 -6.31
C CYS A 272 -16.54 18.69 -7.29
N GLU A 273 -16.25 18.83 -8.59
CA GLU A 273 -16.71 17.87 -9.59
C GLU A 273 -15.79 16.62 -9.52
N ASN A 274 -16.38 15.47 -9.21
CA ASN A 274 -15.62 14.24 -8.92
C ASN A 274 -15.42 13.38 -10.17
N HIS A 275 -14.17 13.02 -10.45
CA HIS A 275 -13.74 12.18 -11.57
C HIS A 275 -13.01 10.94 -11.05
N ALA A 276 -13.71 9.80 -11.02
CA ALA A 276 -13.16 8.53 -10.60
C ALA A 276 -12.55 7.78 -11.79
N PHE A 277 -11.30 7.33 -11.64
CA PHE A 277 -10.59 6.48 -12.59
C PHE A 277 -10.30 5.10 -11.99
N PRO A 278 -10.00 4.09 -12.81
CA PRO A 278 -9.53 2.78 -12.32
C PRO A 278 -8.25 2.92 -11.49
N ASP A 279 -8.06 2.01 -10.53
CA ASP A 279 -6.80 1.95 -9.77
C ASP A 279 -5.60 1.78 -10.72
N HIS A 280 -4.50 2.47 -10.45
CA HIS A 280 -3.31 2.53 -11.30
C HIS A 280 -3.55 3.07 -12.72
N HIS A 281 -4.58 3.93 -12.91
CA HIS A 281 -4.86 4.55 -14.20
C HIS A 281 -3.63 5.28 -14.76
N ARG A 282 -3.42 5.15 -16.07
CA ARG A 282 -2.39 5.90 -16.83
C ARG A 282 -3.06 7.13 -17.42
N TYR A 283 -2.80 8.27 -16.80
CA TYR A 283 -3.38 9.53 -17.23
C TYR A 283 -2.79 10.01 -18.55
N VAL A 284 -3.64 10.63 -19.36
CA VAL A 284 -3.29 11.36 -20.58
C VAL A 284 -3.88 12.77 -20.49
N ALA A 285 -3.38 13.71 -21.30
CA ALA A 285 -3.80 15.12 -21.22
C ALA A 285 -5.32 15.31 -21.38
N SER A 286 -5.99 14.46 -22.19
CA SER A 286 -7.46 14.52 -22.35
C SER A 286 -8.22 14.16 -21.08
N ASP A 287 -7.66 13.38 -20.16
CA ASP A 287 -8.29 13.02 -18.89
C ASP A 287 -8.35 14.19 -17.91
N LEU A 288 -7.46 15.18 -18.10
CA LEU A 288 -7.29 16.34 -17.21
C LEU A 288 -7.65 17.66 -17.90
N ASN A 289 -8.31 17.61 -19.05
CA ASN A 289 -8.73 18.79 -19.80
C ASN A 289 -10.09 19.30 -19.28
N PHE A 290 -10.08 19.94 -18.14
CA PHE A 290 -11.26 20.51 -17.50
C PHE A 290 -11.33 22.02 -17.68
N VAL A 291 -12.54 22.58 -17.50
CA VAL A 291 -12.78 24.03 -17.43
C VAL A 291 -13.06 24.40 -15.97
N GLY A 292 -12.10 25.00 -15.30
CA GLY A 292 -12.18 25.33 -13.88
C GLY A 292 -10.96 26.12 -13.42
N ASP A 293 -10.77 26.18 -12.09
CA ASP A 293 -9.69 26.95 -11.47
C ASP A 293 -8.54 26.03 -11.02
N ALA A 294 -8.84 24.76 -10.65
CA ALA A 294 -7.81 23.81 -10.19
C ALA A 294 -8.30 22.36 -10.23
N ILE A 295 -7.34 21.45 -10.25
CA ILE A 295 -7.52 20.00 -10.06
C ILE A 295 -6.98 19.63 -8.69
N LEU A 296 -7.74 18.85 -7.92
CA LEU A 296 -7.30 18.22 -6.66
C LEU A 296 -7.05 16.75 -6.90
N MET A 297 -5.92 16.24 -6.40
CA MET A 297 -5.48 14.89 -6.72
C MET A 297 -4.79 14.22 -5.54
N THR A 298 -4.83 12.86 -5.50
CA THR A 298 -4.02 12.11 -4.54
C THR A 298 -2.55 12.13 -4.94
N GLU A 299 -1.63 11.95 -3.99
CA GLU A 299 -0.19 11.84 -4.30
C GLU A 299 0.11 10.70 -5.27
N LYS A 300 -0.55 9.54 -5.07
CA LYS A 300 -0.39 8.35 -5.93
C LYS A 300 -0.75 8.63 -7.39
N ASP A 301 -1.72 9.49 -7.64
CA ASP A 301 -2.12 9.88 -8.99
C ASP A 301 -1.26 11.00 -9.54
N ALA A 302 -0.95 11.99 -8.72
CA ALA A 302 -0.22 13.18 -9.11
C ALA A 302 1.18 12.89 -9.67
N ILE A 303 1.88 11.89 -9.14
CA ILE A 303 3.21 11.48 -9.66
C ILE A 303 3.18 11.02 -11.13
N LYS A 304 2.01 10.71 -11.69
CA LYS A 304 1.78 10.31 -13.08
C LYS A 304 1.33 11.46 -13.98
N CYS A 305 1.07 12.65 -13.41
CA CYS A 305 0.33 13.73 -14.08
C CYS A 305 1.17 14.97 -14.38
N ALA A 306 2.49 14.93 -14.16
CA ALA A 306 3.35 16.07 -14.44
C ALA A 306 3.25 16.51 -15.92
N GLY A 307 2.92 17.79 -16.14
CA GLY A 307 2.81 18.38 -17.47
C GLY A 307 1.55 17.98 -18.28
N LEU A 308 0.59 17.26 -17.70
CA LEU A 308 -0.60 16.80 -18.41
C LEU A 308 -1.78 17.79 -18.37
N SER A 309 -1.76 18.82 -17.55
CA SER A 309 -2.87 19.78 -17.39
C SER A 309 -2.41 21.22 -17.54
N ALA A 310 -3.26 22.04 -18.14
CA ALA A 310 -3.11 23.49 -18.15
C ALA A 310 -3.57 24.13 -16.82
N LEU A 311 -4.47 23.49 -16.08
CA LEU A 311 -4.89 23.92 -14.76
C LEU A 311 -3.85 23.56 -13.71
N PRO A 312 -3.68 24.36 -12.64
CA PRO A 312 -2.86 23.98 -11.51
C PRO A 312 -3.40 22.71 -10.85
N ILE A 313 -2.51 21.75 -10.60
CA ILE A 313 -2.83 20.53 -9.86
C ILE A 313 -2.36 20.72 -8.42
N TRP A 314 -3.29 20.57 -7.49
CA TRP A 314 -3.04 20.55 -6.05
C TRP A 314 -3.13 19.12 -5.55
N VAL A 315 -2.05 18.67 -4.99
CA VAL A 315 -1.87 17.32 -4.45
C VAL A 315 -2.22 17.37 -2.97
N LEU A 316 -2.99 16.41 -2.49
CA LEU A 316 -3.23 16.24 -1.06
C LEU A 316 -2.32 15.12 -0.54
N PRO A 317 -1.16 15.43 0.04
CA PRO A 317 -0.37 14.45 0.76
C PRO A 317 -1.15 13.91 1.95
N VAL A 318 -0.96 12.63 2.22
CA VAL A 318 -1.57 11.98 3.37
C VAL A 318 -0.54 11.29 4.23
N ASP A 319 -0.66 11.50 5.54
CA ASP A 319 0.17 10.86 6.54
C ASP A 319 -0.63 9.86 7.37
N ALA A 320 0.04 8.80 7.80
CA ALA A 320 -0.52 7.91 8.79
C ALA A 320 -0.29 8.47 10.19
N VAL A 321 -1.37 8.75 10.90
CA VAL A 321 -1.36 9.01 12.34
C VAL A 321 -1.60 7.68 13.03
N VAL A 322 -0.56 7.12 13.61
CA VAL A 322 -0.55 5.76 14.18
C VAL A 322 -0.28 5.86 15.67
N GLU A 323 -0.92 4.99 16.43
CA GLU A 323 -0.67 4.84 17.87
C GLU A 323 0.82 4.57 18.12
N PRO A 324 1.52 5.41 18.93
CA PRO A 324 2.98 5.36 19.07
C PRO A 324 3.52 4.02 19.57
N ASP A 325 2.71 3.27 20.29
CA ASP A 325 3.08 1.99 20.86
C ASP A 325 3.38 0.91 19.79
N LEU A 326 2.89 1.08 18.56
CA LEU A 326 3.27 0.20 17.46
C LEU A 326 4.78 0.25 17.16
N ALA A 327 5.38 1.45 17.09
CA ALA A 327 6.82 1.56 16.82
C ALA A 327 7.63 0.92 17.96
N ARG A 328 7.24 1.18 19.22
CA ARG A 328 7.86 0.54 20.38
C ARG A 328 7.74 -0.98 20.36
N HIS A 329 6.57 -1.49 19.99
CA HIS A 329 6.34 -2.93 19.86
C HIS A 329 7.28 -3.58 18.82
N VAL A 330 7.42 -2.95 17.65
CA VAL A 330 8.34 -3.42 16.59
C VAL A 330 9.78 -3.37 17.05
N LEU A 331 10.24 -2.25 17.64
CA LEU A 331 11.60 -2.10 18.16
C LEU A 331 11.92 -3.17 19.21
N ASN A 332 11.03 -3.43 20.16
CA ASN A 332 11.23 -4.47 21.17
C ASN A 332 11.42 -5.87 20.58
N ILE A 333 10.74 -6.17 19.46
CA ILE A 333 10.94 -7.46 18.76
C ILE A 333 12.32 -7.48 18.11
N LEU A 334 12.72 -6.39 17.41
CA LEU A 334 14.03 -6.26 16.78
C LEU A 334 15.17 -6.40 17.78
N ASP A 335 15.12 -5.68 18.91
CA ASP A 335 16.10 -5.75 20.00
C ASP A 335 16.24 -7.18 20.56
N THR A 336 15.12 -7.92 20.64
CA THR A 336 15.13 -9.30 21.11
C THR A 336 15.85 -10.24 20.14
N LEU A 337 15.68 -10.00 18.83
CA LEU A 337 16.35 -10.76 17.77
C LEU A 337 17.85 -10.52 17.78
N GLU A 338 18.30 -9.27 17.95
CA GLU A 338 19.72 -8.91 18.02
C GLU A 338 20.41 -9.60 19.23
N LYS A 339 19.82 -9.49 20.41
CA LYS A 339 20.34 -10.14 21.64
C LYS A 339 20.44 -11.67 21.48
N THR A 340 19.50 -12.27 20.74
CA THR A 340 19.50 -13.72 20.51
C THR A 340 20.61 -14.09 19.53
N ALA A 341 20.86 -13.27 18.52
CA ALA A 341 21.95 -13.48 17.55
C ALA A 341 23.34 -13.35 18.21
N ASP A 342 23.54 -12.33 19.04
CA ASP A 342 24.80 -12.10 19.77
C ASP A 342 25.06 -13.20 20.81
N GLY A 343 24.03 -13.68 21.50
CA GLY A 343 24.13 -14.80 22.44
C GLY A 343 24.53 -16.11 21.78
N LEU A 344 24.12 -16.34 20.52
CA LEU A 344 24.51 -17.52 19.74
C LEU A 344 25.91 -17.40 19.12
N ALA A 345 26.40 -16.18 18.86
CA ALA A 345 27.74 -15.93 18.35
C ALA A 345 28.82 -16.01 19.46
N SER A 346 28.40 -15.91 20.74
CA SER A 346 29.27 -15.91 21.91
C SER A 346 29.36 -17.30 22.60
N ALA A 347 28.58 -18.29 22.18
CA ALA A 347 28.53 -19.66 22.69
C ALA A 347 29.17 -20.62 21.68
#